data_150bd67f213722424a6fe15edac0018f
#
_entry.id   150bd67f213722424a6fe15edac0018f
#
_cell.length_a   1.000
_cell.length_b   1.000
_cell.length_c   1.000
_cell.angle_alpha   90.00
_cell.angle_beta   90.00
_cell.angle_gamma   90.00
#
_symmetry.space_group_name_H-M   'P 1'
#
loop_
_entity.id
_entity.type
_entity.pdbx_description
1 polymer ?
#
loop_
_entity_poly.entity_id
_entity_poly.type
_entity_poly.pdbx_seq_one_letter_code
_entity_poly.pdbx_strand_id
1 'polypeptide(L)'
;MMKLGYVTLYVDDIPTAITFYENVLGLTLRFKHESNLYAEMETGNTVLAFSHHELATQLVPQGYQKAHPDNEALGLQIGFDVENVTDTYRKALANGASTVAPPEVKPWNFESAMVKDPSGHLVEFSKPVHAVNPS
;
A
#
# COMPACT_ATOMS: atom_id res chain seq x y z
N MET A 1 6.17 -21.79 -14.30
CA MET A 1 6.82 -21.26 -13.09
C MET A 1 5.81 -20.49 -12.25
N MET A 2 5.86 -20.65 -10.95
CA MET A 2 5.00 -19.90 -10.03
C MET A 2 5.65 -18.59 -9.65
N LYS A 3 4.83 -17.54 -9.49
CA LYS A 3 5.30 -16.23 -9.02
C LYS A 3 4.19 -15.62 -8.17
N LEU A 4 4.54 -14.64 -7.36
CA LEU A 4 3.55 -13.80 -6.69
C LEU A 4 2.95 -12.88 -7.73
N GLY A 5 1.78 -13.23 -8.24
CA GLY A 5 1.17 -12.52 -9.38
C GLY A 5 0.50 -11.23 -8.98
N TYR A 6 -0.16 -11.21 -7.84
CA TYR A 6 -0.85 -10.03 -7.37
C TYR A 6 -1.08 -10.09 -5.87
N VAL A 7 -1.23 -8.91 -5.28
CA VAL A 7 -1.68 -8.73 -3.90
C VAL A 7 -2.97 -7.90 -3.99
N THR A 8 -4.02 -8.33 -3.32
CA THR A 8 -5.29 -7.62 -3.35
C THR A 8 -5.57 -7.01 -1.98
N LEU A 9 -5.85 -5.72 -1.95
CA LEU A 9 -6.32 -5.02 -0.77
C LEU A 9 -7.82 -4.83 -0.89
N TYR A 10 -8.55 -5.12 0.18
CA TYR A 10 -10.00 -4.89 0.22
C TYR A 10 -10.23 -3.48 0.74
N VAL A 11 -10.97 -2.68 -0.01
CA VAL A 11 -11.07 -1.24 0.22
C VAL A 11 -12.53 -0.78 0.24
N ASP A 12 -12.76 0.37 0.86
CA ASP A 12 -14.10 0.96 0.92
C ASP A 12 -14.46 1.73 -0.35
N ASP A 13 -13.47 2.24 -1.06
CA ASP A 13 -13.72 3.11 -2.21
C ASP A 13 -12.58 2.97 -3.21
N ILE A 14 -12.92 2.44 -4.39
CA ILE A 14 -11.92 2.18 -5.43
C ILE A 14 -11.25 3.47 -5.94
N PRO A 15 -11.99 4.53 -6.31
CA PRO A 15 -11.34 5.77 -6.77
C PRO A 15 -10.38 6.36 -5.74
N THR A 16 -10.74 6.34 -4.47
CA THR A 16 -9.86 6.86 -3.41
C THR A 16 -8.57 6.04 -3.34
N ALA A 17 -8.66 4.72 -3.44
CA ALA A 17 -7.47 3.87 -3.42
C ALA A 17 -6.57 4.17 -4.63
N ILE A 18 -7.14 4.25 -5.81
CA ILE A 18 -6.38 4.57 -7.03
C ILE A 18 -5.65 5.91 -6.87
N THR A 19 -6.38 6.94 -6.46
CA THR A 19 -5.83 8.29 -6.32
C THR A 19 -4.68 8.32 -5.33
N PHE A 20 -4.82 7.62 -4.20
CA PHE A 20 -3.76 7.58 -3.20
C PHE A 20 -2.46 7.01 -3.80
N TYR A 21 -2.53 5.86 -4.44
CA TYR A 21 -1.33 5.19 -4.96
C TYR A 21 -0.76 5.90 -6.19
N GLU A 22 -1.60 6.55 -6.99
CA GLU A 22 -1.12 7.41 -8.07
C GLU A 22 -0.35 8.62 -7.52
N ASN A 23 -0.93 9.32 -6.56
CA ASN A 23 -0.36 10.57 -6.07
C ASN A 23 0.86 10.36 -5.18
N VAL A 24 0.86 9.31 -4.37
CA VAL A 24 1.93 9.08 -3.38
C VAL A 24 3.12 8.37 -4.02
N LEU A 25 2.86 7.36 -4.82
CA LEU A 25 3.90 6.49 -5.36
C LEU A 25 4.07 6.59 -6.87
N GLY A 26 3.23 7.36 -7.52
CA GLY A 26 3.30 7.49 -8.98
C GLY A 26 2.97 6.21 -9.73
N LEU A 27 2.20 5.31 -9.10
CA LEU A 27 1.83 4.07 -9.77
C LEU A 27 0.87 4.36 -10.91
N THR A 28 0.95 3.53 -11.94
CA THR A 28 0.09 3.65 -13.12
C THR A 28 -1.11 2.73 -12.96
N LEU A 29 -2.30 3.25 -13.23
CA LEU A 29 -3.52 2.44 -13.28
C LEU A 29 -3.40 1.47 -14.45
N ARG A 30 -3.55 0.19 -14.17
CA ARG A 30 -3.51 -0.87 -15.17
C ARG A 30 -4.91 -1.17 -15.70
N PHE A 31 -5.89 -1.21 -14.81
CA PHE A 31 -7.26 -1.59 -15.17
C PHE A 31 -8.21 -1.13 -14.06
N LYS A 32 -9.37 -0.66 -14.45
CA LYS A 32 -10.47 -0.39 -13.53
C LYS A 32 -11.75 -0.91 -14.14
N HIS A 33 -12.44 -1.81 -13.41
CA HIS A 33 -13.72 -2.31 -13.88
C HIS A 33 -14.78 -1.21 -13.80
N GLU A 34 -15.71 -1.20 -14.74
CA GLU A 34 -16.73 -0.17 -14.83
C GLU A 34 -17.69 -0.17 -13.63
N SER A 35 -17.79 -1.28 -12.91
CA SER A 35 -18.60 -1.37 -11.69
C SER A 35 -18.07 -0.54 -10.53
N ASN A 36 -16.81 -0.11 -10.59
CA ASN A 36 -16.07 0.49 -9.45
C ASN A 36 -15.91 -0.47 -8.27
N LEU A 37 -15.89 -1.78 -8.52
CA LEU A 37 -15.68 -2.78 -7.47
C LEU A 37 -14.30 -3.42 -7.53
N TYR A 38 -13.53 -3.14 -8.59
CA TYR A 38 -12.22 -3.76 -8.78
C TYR A 38 -11.30 -2.89 -9.62
N ALA A 39 -10.02 -2.85 -9.27
CA ALA A 39 -9.00 -2.15 -10.04
C ALA A 39 -7.62 -2.78 -9.82
N GLU A 40 -6.70 -2.49 -10.74
CA GLU A 40 -5.32 -2.97 -10.68
C GLU A 40 -4.35 -1.85 -10.97
N MET A 41 -3.28 -1.79 -10.19
CA MET A 41 -2.17 -0.86 -10.39
C MET A 41 -0.92 -1.62 -10.80
N GLU A 42 -0.10 -1.02 -11.68
CA GLU A 42 1.17 -1.59 -12.07
C GLU A 42 2.22 -1.36 -10.99
N THR A 43 2.92 -2.41 -10.62
CA THR A 43 4.05 -2.30 -9.67
C THR A 43 5.26 -3.10 -10.15
N GLY A 44 5.31 -3.46 -11.42
CA GLY A 44 6.35 -4.33 -11.96
C GLY A 44 5.81 -5.74 -12.15
N ASN A 45 6.48 -6.74 -11.60
CA ASN A 45 6.08 -8.15 -11.80
C ASN A 45 4.88 -8.59 -10.98
N THR A 46 4.51 -7.84 -9.96
CA THR A 46 3.36 -8.14 -9.11
C THR A 46 2.35 -7.03 -9.25
N VAL A 47 1.09 -7.38 -9.47
CA VAL A 47 0.01 -6.41 -9.58
C VAL A 47 -0.49 -6.06 -8.18
N LEU A 48 -0.73 -4.77 -7.93
CA LEU A 48 -1.45 -4.34 -6.73
C LEU A 48 -2.91 -4.13 -7.12
N ALA A 49 -3.79 -4.97 -6.59
CA ALA A 49 -5.22 -4.92 -6.92
C ALA A 49 -6.02 -4.39 -5.74
N PHE A 50 -7.16 -3.78 -6.06
CA PHE A 50 -8.12 -3.34 -5.07
C PHE A 50 -9.46 -3.99 -5.35
N SER A 51 -10.06 -4.62 -4.34
CA SER A 51 -11.43 -5.12 -4.41
C SER A 51 -12.28 -4.36 -3.40
N HIS A 52 -13.39 -3.82 -3.87
CA HIS A 52 -14.35 -3.20 -2.95
C HIS A 52 -14.91 -4.27 -2.02
N HIS A 53 -15.21 -3.89 -0.77
CA HIS A 53 -15.75 -4.83 0.20
C HIS A 53 -17.02 -5.53 -0.28
N GLU A 54 -17.81 -4.88 -1.11
CA GLU A 54 -19.01 -5.49 -1.69
C GLU A 54 -18.66 -6.72 -2.54
N LEU A 55 -17.58 -6.64 -3.31
CA LEU A 55 -17.08 -7.79 -4.08
C LEU A 55 -16.37 -8.79 -3.17
N ALA A 56 -15.52 -8.29 -2.26
CA ALA A 56 -14.72 -9.14 -1.39
C ALA A 56 -15.58 -10.04 -0.50
N THR A 57 -16.73 -9.55 -0.02
CA THR A 57 -17.62 -10.37 0.81
C THR A 57 -18.20 -11.55 0.04
N GLN A 58 -18.33 -11.43 -1.28
CA GLN A 58 -18.76 -12.54 -2.12
C GLN A 58 -17.63 -13.55 -2.35
N LEU A 59 -16.39 -13.07 -2.40
CA LEU A 59 -15.23 -13.95 -2.60
C LEU A 59 -14.84 -14.70 -1.33
N VAL A 60 -15.15 -14.13 -0.16
CA VAL A 60 -14.81 -14.70 1.14
C VAL A 60 -16.09 -14.85 1.95
N PRO A 61 -16.94 -15.84 1.61
CA PRO A 61 -18.26 -15.97 2.26
C PRO A 61 -18.20 -16.25 3.76
N GLN A 62 -17.09 -16.78 4.26
CA GLN A 62 -16.91 -16.99 5.71
C GLN A 62 -16.69 -15.68 6.48
N GLY A 63 -16.47 -14.58 5.76
CA GLY A 63 -16.19 -13.30 6.38
C GLY A 63 -14.69 -13.07 6.58
N TYR A 64 -14.34 -11.83 6.86
CA TYR A 64 -12.98 -11.41 7.14
C TYR A 64 -13.01 -10.14 7.96
N GLN A 65 -11.88 -9.80 8.59
CA GLN A 65 -11.77 -8.57 9.33
C GLN A 65 -11.44 -7.43 8.37
N LYS A 66 -12.28 -6.39 8.35
CA LYS A 66 -12.07 -5.24 7.47
C LYS A 66 -11.01 -4.31 8.04
N ALA A 67 -10.09 -3.87 7.19
CA ALA A 67 -9.20 -2.77 7.54
C ALA A 67 -10.01 -1.47 7.62
N HIS A 68 -9.65 -0.61 8.55
CA HIS A 68 -10.25 0.70 8.71
C HIS A 68 -9.21 1.60 9.39
N PRO A 69 -9.11 2.90 9.00
CA PRO A 69 -8.09 3.78 9.59
C PRO A 69 -8.17 3.91 11.10
N ASP A 70 -9.36 3.80 11.68
CA ASP A 70 -9.59 3.98 13.11
C ASP A 70 -9.46 2.69 13.90
N ASN A 71 -9.32 1.55 13.24
CA ASN A 71 -9.21 0.27 13.91
C ASN A 71 -7.75 -0.17 13.99
N GLU A 72 -7.50 -1.14 14.87
CA GLU A 72 -6.20 -1.80 14.90
C GLU A 72 -5.89 -2.38 13.53
N ALA A 73 -4.65 -2.25 13.08
CA ALA A 73 -4.26 -2.70 11.76
C ALA A 73 -4.33 -4.23 11.63
N LEU A 74 -4.59 -4.70 10.43
CA LEU A 74 -4.49 -6.12 10.13
C LEU A 74 -3.04 -6.57 10.19
N GLY A 75 -2.80 -7.86 10.42
CA GLY A 75 -1.46 -8.40 10.65
C GLY A 75 -0.63 -8.59 9.40
N LEU A 76 -0.65 -7.64 8.48
CA LEU A 76 0.19 -7.67 7.27
C LEU A 76 0.46 -6.24 6.81
N GLN A 77 1.47 -6.11 5.98
CA GLN A 77 1.81 -4.83 5.37
C GLN A 77 2.30 -5.05 3.95
N ILE A 78 2.21 -4.01 3.13
CA ILE A 78 2.88 -3.99 1.84
C ILE A 78 4.00 -2.97 1.90
N GLY A 79 5.13 -3.30 1.30
CA GLY A 79 6.32 -2.46 1.33
C GLY A 79 6.72 -2.00 -0.06
N PHE A 80 7.07 -0.74 -0.18
CA PHE A 80 7.56 -0.16 -1.42
C PHE A 80 8.97 0.37 -1.23
N ASP A 81 9.84 0.03 -2.15
CA ASP A 81 11.15 0.66 -2.23
C ASP A 81 10.97 2.02 -2.88
N VAL A 82 11.43 3.06 -2.21
CA VAL A 82 11.28 4.43 -2.70
C VAL A 82 12.62 5.14 -2.69
N GLU A 83 12.72 6.23 -3.47
CA GLU A 83 13.97 6.98 -3.54
C GLU A 83 14.14 7.93 -2.36
N ASN A 84 13.04 8.47 -1.85
CA ASN A 84 13.07 9.41 -0.75
C ASN A 84 11.95 9.09 0.23
N VAL A 85 12.30 8.47 1.35
CA VAL A 85 11.33 8.01 2.34
C VAL A 85 10.56 9.19 2.94
N THR A 86 11.25 10.25 3.32
CA THR A 86 10.61 11.41 3.95
C THR A 86 9.61 12.08 3.02
N ASP A 87 9.98 12.28 1.75
CA ASP A 87 9.08 12.91 0.79
C ASP A 87 7.84 12.05 0.54
N THR A 88 8.04 10.73 0.38
CA THR A 88 6.93 9.82 0.16
C THR A 88 5.99 9.78 1.35
N TYR A 89 6.57 9.74 2.55
CA TYR A 89 5.80 9.80 3.80
C TYR A 89 4.94 11.07 3.87
N ARG A 90 5.53 12.23 3.56
CA ARG A 90 4.79 13.50 3.57
C ARG A 90 3.66 13.51 2.55
N LYS A 91 3.92 12.99 1.34
CA LYS A 91 2.88 12.87 0.32
C LYS A 91 1.74 11.98 0.78
N ALA A 92 2.08 10.88 1.44
CA ALA A 92 1.07 9.97 1.96
C ALA A 92 0.15 10.68 2.96
N LEU A 93 0.72 11.41 3.91
CA LEU A 93 -0.10 12.15 4.88
C LEU A 93 -0.94 13.22 4.21
N ALA A 94 -0.42 13.88 3.18
CA ALA A 94 -1.16 14.90 2.43
C ALA A 94 -2.29 14.29 1.60
N ASN A 95 -2.28 12.98 1.36
CA ASN A 95 -3.27 12.28 0.55
C ASN A 95 -4.14 11.34 1.36
N GLY A 96 -4.29 11.58 2.64
CA GLY A 96 -5.28 10.86 3.45
C GLY A 96 -4.76 9.71 4.28
N ALA A 97 -3.46 9.44 4.26
CA ALA A 97 -2.90 8.41 5.13
C ALA A 97 -2.72 8.94 6.55
N SER A 98 -2.65 8.04 7.51
CA SER A 98 -2.31 8.36 8.89
C SER A 98 -0.98 7.71 9.26
N THR A 99 -0.24 8.38 10.15
CA THR A 99 1.09 7.89 10.52
C THR A 99 1.00 6.68 11.44
N VAL A 100 1.88 5.71 11.18
CA VAL A 100 2.13 4.60 12.12
C VAL A 100 3.52 4.77 12.71
N ALA A 101 4.51 5.01 11.87
CA ALA A 101 5.88 5.22 12.31
C ALA A 101 6.55 6.23 11.37
N PRO A 102 7.02 7.37 11.89
CA PRO A 102 7.68 8.37 11.05
C PRO A 102 9.02 7.84 10.52
N PRO A 103 9.60 8.53 9.53
CA PRO A 103 10.87 8.08 8.97
C PRO A 103 11.96 7.94 10.02
N GLU A 104 12.65 6.79 9.97
CA GLU A 104 13.78 6.54 10.87
C GLU A 104 14.69 5.49 10.25
N VAL A 105 15.96 5.52 10.60
CA VAL A 105 16.93 4.53 10.16
C VAL A 105 16.89 3.34 11.11
N LYS A 106 16.68 2.16 10.55
CA LYS A 106 16.58 0.92 11.33
C LYS A 106 17.95 0.29 11.53
N PRO A 107 18.11 -0.57 12.56
CA PRO A 107 19.42 -1.20 12.84
C PRO A 107 19.99 -2.02 11.68
N TRP A 108 19.14 -2.48 10.76
CA TRP A 108 19.58 -3.25 9.58
C TRP A 108 19.85 -2.35 8.37
N ASN A 109 20.12 -1.07 8.62
CA ASN A 109 20.55 -0.11 7.61
C ASN A 109 19.52 0.18 6.52
N PHE A 110 18.25 0.21 6.91
CA PHE A 110 17.19 0.73 6.05
C PHE A 110 16.58 1.96 6.72
N GLU A 111 16.33 2.99 5.92
CA GLU A 111 15.43 4.05 6.33
C GLU A 111 14.02 3.60 5.98
N SER A 112 13.08 3.75 6.90
CA SER A 112 11.70 3.38 6.63
C SER A 112 10.72 4.26 7.37
N ALA A 113 9.51 4.32 6.83
CA ALA A 113 8.36 4.94 7.46
C ALA A 113 7.15 4.06 7.19
N MET A 114 6.15 4.10 8.05
CA MET A 114 4.95 3.32 7.86
C MET A 114 3.73 4.18 8.11
N VAL A 115 2.74 4.00 7.25
CA VAL A 115 1.46 4.68 7.35
C VAL A 115 0.33 3.66 7.23
N LYS A 116 -0.88 4.07 7.63
CA LYS A 116 -2.10 3.43 7.15
C LYS A 116 -2.59 4.20 5.95
N ASP A 117 -2.90 3.50 4.87
CA ASP A 117 -3.50 4.15 3.71
C ASP A 117 -4.94 4.58 4.05
N PRO A 118 -5.65 5.27 3.15
CA PRO A 118 -7.01 5.73 3.45
C PRO A 118 -8.00 4.63 3.82
N SER A 119 -7.74 3.39 3.42
CA SER A 119 -8.59 2.25 3.76
C SER A 119 -8.15 1.56 5.05
N GLY A 120 -7.02 1.96 5.63
CA GLY A 120 -6.52 1.38 6.88
C GLY A 120 -5.48 0.29 6.72
N HIS A 121 -4.95 0.06 5.52
CA HIS A 121 -3.91 -0.94 5.30
C HIS A 121 -2.53 -0.37 5.64
N LEU A 122 -1.67 -1.22 6.23
CA LEU A 122 -0.31 -0.84 6.54
C LEU A 122 0.54 -0.80 5.28
N VAL A 123 1.22 0.33 5.07
CA VAL A 123 2.11 0.54 3.93
C VAL A 123 3.43 1.07 4.44
N GLU A 124 4.51 0.40 4.08
CA GLU A 124 5.86 0.83 4.44
C GLU A 124 6.56 1.39 3.22
N PHE A 125 7.28 2.49 3.42
CA PHE A 125 8.18 3.06 2.41
C PHE A 125 9.59 2.86 2.94
N SER A 126 10.47 2.24 2.15
CA SER A 126 11.81 1.96 2.63
C SER A 126 12.85 2.15 1.54
N LYS A 127 14.08 2.28 2.01
CA LYS A 127 15.23 2.51 1.16
C LYS A 127 16.46 2.06 1.92
N PRO A 128 17.39 1.31 1.28
CA PRO A 128 18.66 1.02 1.93
C PRO A 128 19.38 2.32 2.26
N VAL A 129 19.89 2.43 3.48
CA VAL A 129 20.83 3.50 3.78
C VAL A 129 22.10 3.18 3.01
N HIS A 130 22.62 4.17 2.31
CA HIS A 130 23.80 3.95 1.51
C HIS A 130 24.92 3.35 2.36
N ALA A 131 25.28 2.12 2.03
CA ALA A 131 26.38 1.44 2.70
C ALA A 131 27.64 2.16 2.29
N VAL A 132 28.32 2.61 3.24
CA VAL A 132 29.59 3.23 2.99
C VAL A 132 30.47 2.17 2.42
N ASN A 133 30.54 1.59 2.14
CA ASN A 133 31.14 0.83 1.81
C ASN A 133 31.51 0.15 1.62
N PRO A 134 31.67 -0.15 1.54
CA PRO A 134 32.10 -0.88 1.71
C PRO A 134 33.05 -1.45 1.46
N SER A 135 33.30 -1.48 1.53
CA SER A 135 34.16 -1.85 1.36
C SER A 135 34.62 -2.43 1.07
#